data_9b1ed877ae5a6875999710db0b3f93cb
#
_entry.id   9b1ed877ae5a6875999710db0b3f93cb
#
_cell.length_a   1.000
_cell.length_b   1.000
_cell.length_c   1.000
_cell.angle_alpha   90.00
_cell.angle_beta   90.00
_cell.angle_gamma   90.00
#
_symmetry.space_group_name_H-M   'P 1'
#
loop_
_entity.id
_entity.type
_entity.pdbx_description
1 polymer ?
#
loop_
_entity_poly.entity_id
_entity_poly.type
_entity_poly.pdbx_seq_one_letter_code
_entity_poly.pdbx_strand_id
1 'polypeptide(L)'
;MTNNKIEFDYTTYTNIDELTTADKLLLQTAQQATANAYAPYSKFYVAATARLSNGILVSSTNQENSSYPIGICAERTLLSTIAAIHPNIAIDSIAISYYNHIANSSNVPISPCGMCRQAMLEWEKRQNKTFSLLLGGHTGIIYKIDNVGTLLPLSFFEKF
;
A
#
# COMPACT_ATOMS: atom_id res chain seq x y z
N MET A 1 25.68 6.80 27.84
CA MET A 1 24.33 7.05 27.27
C MET A 1 24.52 7.46 25.81
N THR A 2 23.95 6.74 24.86
CA THR A 2 24.12 7.05 23.43
C THR A 2 22.74 7.48 22.88
N ASN A 3 22.67 8.64 22.25
CA ASN A 3 21.48 9.11 21.58
C ASN A 3 21.49 8.60 20.12
N ASN A 4 20.46 7.85 19.71
CA ASN A 4 20.34 7.33 18.36
C ASN A 4 19.20 8.05 17.64
N LYS A 5 19.37 8.33 16.33
CA LYS A 5 18.36 8.95 15.47
C LYS A 5 17.99 7.98 14.35
N ILE A 6 16.71 7.90 14.02
CA ILE A 6 16.19 7.17 12.87
C ILE A 6 15.59 8.20 11.92
N GLU A 7 16.00 8.14 10.66
CA GLU A 7 15.48 8.98 9.57
C GLU A 7 15.10 8.09 8.39
N PHE A 8 14.14 8.53 7.60
CA PHE A 8 13.85 7.94 6.30
C PHE A 8 13.45 9.02 5.30
N ASP A 9 13.73 8.77 4.03
CA ASP A 9 13.40 9.66 2.94
C ASP A 9 12.18 9.17 2.17
N TYR A 10 11.43 10.10 1.59
CA TYR A 10 10.41 9.83 0.60
C TYR A 10 10.42 10.91 -0.48
N THR A 11 10.03 10.53 -1.68
CA THR A 11 9.92 11.45 -2.81
C THR A 11 8.49 11.94 -2.95
N THR A 12 8.31 13.24 -3.19
CA THR A 12 7.02 13.85 -3.50
C THR A 12 6.96 14.19 -4.99
N TYR A 13 5.91 13.73 -5.68
CA TYR A 13 5.55 14.12 -7.03
C TYR A 13 4.32 15.02 -6.98
N THR A 14 4.26 16.03 -7.84
CA THR A 14 3.14 17.00 -7.87
C THR A 14 1.93 16.43 -8.61
N ASN A 15 2.16 15.49 -9.52
CA ASN A 15 1.10 14.82 -10.28
C ASN A 15 1.62 13.47 -10.85
N ILE A 16 0.70 12.69 -11.41
CA ILE A 16 0.96 11.35 -11.93
C ILE A 16 1.86 11.32 -13.18
N ASP A 17 1.99 12.45 -13.89
CA ASP A 17 2.79 12.51 -15.13
C ASP A 17 4.29 12.56 -14.85
N GLU A 18 4.70 12.87 -13.63
CA GLU A 18 6.09 12.84 -13.18
C GLU A 18 6.58 11.41 -12.85
N LEU A 19 5.66 10.46 -12.73
CA LEU A 19 6.01 9.06 -12.45
C LEU A 19 6.59 8.36 -13.68
N THR A 20 7.39 7.32 -13.43
CA THR A 20 7.75 6.38 -14.51
C THR A 20 6.51 5.72 -15.10
N THR A 21 6.58 5.27 -16.35
CA THR A 21 5.45 4.57 -17.00
C THR A 21 4.94 3.40 -16.17
N ALA A 22 5.83 2.64 -15.54
CA ALA A 22 5.48 1.50 -14.71
C ALA A 22 4.79 1.90 -13.40
N ASP A 23 5.25 2.96 -12.73
CA ASP A 23 4.67 3.45 -11.49
C ASP A 23 3.33 4.17 -11.75
N LYS A 24 3.22 4.88 -12.88
CA LYS A 24 1.97 5.48 -13.34
C LYS A 24 0.90 4.41 -13.58
N LEU A 25 1.23 3.36 -14.32
CA LEU A 25 0.30 2.24 -14.55
C LEU A 25 -0.13 1.58 -13.24
N LEU A 26 0.83 1.36 -12.32
CA LEU A 26 0.56 0.75 -11.02
C LEU A 26 -0.44 1.58 -10.21
N LEU A 27 -0.24 2.90 -10.10
CA LEU A 27 -1.12 3.80 -9.37
C LEU A 27 -2.50 3.92 -10.05
N GLN A 28 -2.55 4.03 -11.37
CA GLN A 28 -3.81 4.06 -12.13
C GLN A 28 -4.64 2.79 -11.91
N THR A 29 -3.97 1.63 -11.87
CA THR A 29 -4.65 0.35 -11.58
C THR A 29 -5.23 0.35 -10.16
N ALA A 30 -4.50 0.88 -9.16
CA ALA A 30 -5.02 1.03 -7.81
C ALA A 30 -6.20 2.01 -7.75
N GLN A 31 -6.13 3.15 -8.46
CA GLN A 31 -7.24 4.11 -8.55
C GLN A 31 -8.51 3.44 -9.11
N GLN A 32 -8.40 2.70 -10.19
CA GLN A 32 -9.54 1.98 -10.80
C GLN A 32 -10.11 0.91 -9.85
N ALA A 33 -9.25 0.20 -9.13
CA ALA A 33 -9.65 -0.86 -8.22
C ALA A 33 -10.47 -0.35 -7.01
N THR A 34 -10.40 0.95 -6.65
CA THR A 34 -11.22 1.52 -5.56
C THR A 34 -12.72 1.30 -5.77
N ALA A 35 -13.18 1.18 -7.02
CA ALA A 35 -14.59 0.92 -7.34
C ALA A 35 -15.11 -0.43 -6.80
N ASN A 36 -14.21 -1.38 -6.53
CA ASN A 36 -14.54 -2.71 -6.02
C ASN A 36 -14.47 -2.81 -4.48
N ALA A 37 -14.15 -1.71 -3.80
CA ALA A 37 -14.08 -1.70 -2.34
C ALA A 37 -15.47 -1.84 -1.70
N TYR A 38 -15.53 -2.51 -0.57
CA TYR A 38 -16.75 -2.62 0.22
C TYR A 38 -16.63 -1.76 1.48
N ALA A 39 -17.15 -0.54 1.42
CA ALA A 39 -17.05 0.44 2.50
C ALA A 39 -18.41 1.12 2.79
N PRO A 40 -19.45 0.33 3.16
CA PRO A 40 -20.80 0.87 3.34
C PRO A 40 -20.92 1.81 4.55
N TYR A 41 -20.03 1.69 5.54
CA TYR A 41 -20.09 2.46 6.79
C TYR A 41 -19.28 3.75 6.68
N SER A 42 -17.99 3.64 6.37
CA SER A 42 -17.09 4.80 6.32
C SER A 42 -17.20 5.61 5.03
N LYS A 43 -17.72 5.00 3.94
CA LYS A 43 -17.69 5.57 2.58
C LYS A 43 -16.27 5.91 2.11
N PHE A 44 -15.26 5.25 2.70
CA PHE A 44 -13.85 5.42 2.41
C PHE A 44 -13.33 4.18 1.66
N TYR A 45 -13.24 4.30 0.35
CA TYR A 45 -12.96 3.21 -0.57
C TYR A 45 -11.46 3.17 -0.86
N VAL A 46 -10.77 2.14 -0.42
CA VAL A 46 -9.31 1.99 -0.56
C VAL A 46 -8.99 0.81 -1.44
N ALA A 47 -7.99 0.96 -2.30
CA ALA A 47 -7.40 -0.13 -3.05
C ALA A 47 -5.88 -0.14 -2.90
N ALA A 48 -5.33 -1.34 -2.93
CA ALA A 48 -3.90 -1.58 -3.03
C ALA A 48 -3.63 -2.48 -4.24
N THR A 49 -2.65 -2.11 -5.05
CA THR A 49 -2.20 -2.90 -6.22
C THR A 49 -0.71 -3.16 -6.10
N ALA A 50 -0.30 -4.41 -6.22
CA ALA A 50 1.10 -4.80 -6.29
C ALA A 50 1.53 -5.06 -7.73
N ARG A 51 2.75 -4.67 -8.07
CA ARG A 51 3.50 -5.18 -9.20
C ARG A 51 4.45 -6.25 -8.70
N LEU A 52 4.28 -7.48 -9.22
CA LEU A 52 5.15 -8.60 -8.92
C LEU A 52 6.40 -8.56 -9.81
N SER A 53 7.46 -9.28 -9.42
CA SER A 53 8.74 -9.33 -10.15
C SER A 53 8.65 -9.91 -11.55
N ASN A 54 7.58 -10.60 -11.89
CA ASN A 54 7.25 -11.09 -13.23
C ASN A 54 6.35 -10.13 -14.03
N GLY A 55 6.07 -8.93 -13.51
CA GLY A 55 5.25 -7.92 -14.15
C GLY A 55 3.74 -8.04 -13.95
N ILE A 56 3.26 -9.11 -13.32
CA ILE A 56 1.83 -9.27 -13.00
C ILE A 56 1.39 -8.19 -12.02
N LEU A 57 0.22 -7.59 -12.26
CA LEU A 57 -0.46 -6.70 -11.34
C LEU A 57 -1.57 -7.46 -10.61
N VAL A 58 -1.58 -7.34 -9.28
CA VAL A 58 -2.62 -7.91 -8.41
C VAL A 58 -3.24 -6.78 -7.61
N SER A 59 -4.56 -6.66 -7.64
CA SER A 59 -5.29 -5.62 -6.89
C SER A 59 -6.20 -6.23 -5.84
N SER A 60 -6.35 -5.53 -4.73
CA SER A 60 -7.32 -5.83 -3.67
C SER A 60 -7.83 -4.54 -3.04
N THR A 61 -8.92 -4.64 -2.28
CA THR A 61 -9.60 -3.50 -1.70
C THR A 61 -9.91 -3.72 -0.23
N ASN A 62 -10.23 -2.63 0.49
CA ASN A 62 -10.73 -2.76 1.84
C ASN A 62 -12.13 -3.40 1.83
N GLN A 63 -12.38 -4.21 2.86
CA GLN A 63 -13.64 -4.93 3.05
C GLN A 63 -14.12 -4.65 4.47
N GLU A 64 -15.13 -3.82 4.59
CA GLU A 64 -15.76 -3.52 5.87
C GLU A 64 -16.73 -4.62 6.29
N ASN A 65 -17.07 -4.64 7.56
CA ASN A 65 -18.02 -5.59 8.12
C ASN A 65 -18.79 -4.92 9.26
N SER A 66 -20.04 -5.30 9.48
CA SER A 66 -20.84 -4.83 10.62
C SER A 66 -20.22 -5.23 11.96
N SER A 67 -19.47 -6.31 12.01
CA SER A 67 -18.53 -6.64 13.08
C SER A 67 -17.19 -5.95 12.77
N TYR A 68 -16.99 -4.73 13.23
CA TYR A 68 -15.84 -3.90 12.89
C TYR A 68 -14.46 -4.58 13.04
N PRO A 69 -14.21 -5.42 14.08
CA PRO A 69 -12.93 -6.13 14.17
C PRO A 69 -12.62 -7.09 13.02
N ILE A 70 -13.63 -7.52 12.25
CA ILE A 70 -13.47 -8.41 11.08
C ILE A 70 -13.05 -7.62 9.83
N GLY A 71 -13.26 -6.31 9.82
CA GLY A 71 -12.86 -5.47 8.70
C GLY A 71 -11.39 -5.60 8.35
N ILE A 72 -11.06 -5.60 7.07
CA ILE A 72 -9.70 -5.78 6.59
C ILE A 72 -9.31 -4.64 5.62
N CYS A 73 -8.09 -4.11 5.78
CA CYS A 73 -7.53 -3.10 4.90
C CYS A 73 -7.14 -3.69 3.54
N ALA A 74 -7.17 -2.86 2.50
CA ALA A 74 -6.80 -3.23 1.13
C ALA A 74 -5.41 -3.88 1.06
N GLU A 75 -4.42 -3.35 1.78
CA GLU A 75 -3.05 -3.85 1.78
C GLU A 75 -2.95 -5.26 2.36
N ARG A 76 -3.66 -5.55 3.45
CA ARG A 76 -3.65 -6.88 4.06
C ARG A 76 -4.40 -7.89 3.21
N THR A 77 -5.51 -7.50 2.59
CA THR A 77 -6.22 -8.32 1.60
C THR A 77 -5.30 -8.62 0.42
N LEU A 78 -4.57 -7.62 -0.10
CA LEU A 78 -3.61 -7.78 -1.19
C LEU A 78 -2.53 -8.82 -0.86
N LEU A 79 -1.85 -8.66 0.27
CA LEU A 79 -0.78 -9.58 0.69
C LEU A 79 -1.30 -11.01 0.84
N SER A 80 -2.48 -11.20 1.44
CA SER A 80 -3.10 -12.52 1.57
C SER A 80 -3.47 -13.12 0.21
N THR A 81 -3.97 -12.31 -0.71
CA THR A 81 -4.29 -12.74 -2.08
C THR A 81 -3.02 -13.18 -2.82
N ILE A 82 -1.95 -12.39 -2.77
CA ILE A 82 -0.66 -12.75 -3.41
C ILE A 82 -0.10 -14.03 -2.80
N ALA A 83 -0.15 -14.18 -1.47
CA ALA A 83 0.30 -15.39 -0.79
C ALA A 83 -0.43 -16.66 -1.30
N ALA A 84 -1.72 -16.54 -1.61
CA ALA A 84 -2.55 -17.67 -2.05
C ALA A 84 -2.34 -18.02 -3.53
N ILE A 85 -2.22 -17.01 -4.43
CA ILE A 85 -2.24 -17.25 -5.88
C ILE A 85 -0.87 -17.08 -6.56
N HIS A 86 0.08 -16.41 -5.90
CA HIS A 86 1.45 -16.18 -6.39
C HIS A 86 2.50 -16.39 -5.28
N PRO A 87 2.53 -17.53 -4.59
CA PRO A 87 3.25 -17.71 -3.31
C PRO A 87 4.78 -17.53 -3.40
N ASN A 88 5.36 -17.68 -4.59
CA ASN A 88 6.82 -17.66 -4.79
C ASN A 88 7.28 -16.49 -5.66
N ILE A 89 6.42 -15.51 -5.91
CA ILE A 89 6.76 -14.35 -6.74
C ILE A 89 6.89 -13.13 -5.84
N ALA A 90 8.06 -12.48 -5.90
CA ALA A 90 8.35 -11.32 -5.07
C ALA A 90 7.52 -10.10 -5.51
N ILE A 91 7.18 -9.25 -4.55
CA ILE A 91 6.61 -7.92 -4.80
C ILE A 91 7.76 -6.95 -5.06
N ASP A 92 7.68 -6.17 -6.13
CA ASP A 92 8.61 -5.08 -6.45
C ASP A 92 8.10 -3.72 -5.97
N SER A 93 6.80 -3.49 -6.06
CA SER A 93 6.18 -2.24 -5.61
C SER A 93 4.68 -2.42 -5.33
N ILE A 94 4.16 -1.59 -4.43
CA ILE A 94 2.73 -1.49 -4.14
C ILE A 94 2.29 -0.04 -4.33
N ALA A 95 1.13 0.19 -4.95
CA ALA A 95 0.44 1.47 -4.92
C ALA A 95 -0.82 1.36 -4.06
N ILE A 96 -1.06 2.39 -3.24
CA ILE A 96 -2.28 2.54 -2.45
C ILE A 96 -3.00 3.77 -2.96
N SER A 97 -4.27 3.62 -3.30
CA SER A 97 -5.15 4.70 -3.67
C SER A 97 -6.50 4.60 -2.95
N TYR A 98 -7.22 5.72 -2.93
CA TYR A 98 -8.50 5.78 -2.25
C TYR A 98 -9.43 6.79 -2.88
N TYR A 99 -10.73 6.66 -2.58
CA TYR A 99 -11.73 7.68 -2.81
C TYR A 99 -12.61 7.84 -1.56
N ASN A 100 -12.76 9.09 -1.09
CA ASN A 100 -13.63 9.41 0.03
C ASN A 100 -14.94 10.02 -0.51
N HIS A 101 -16.02 9.25 -0.50
CA HIS A 101 -17.32 9.71 -1.00
C HIS A 101 -17.99 10.76 -0.11
N ILE A 102 -17.66 10.83 1.19
CA ILE A 102 -18.20 11.87 2.08
C ILE A 102 -17.54 13.22 1.75
N ALA A 103 -16.22 13.24 1.63
CA ALA A 103 -15.47 14.45 1.28
C ALA A 103 -15.51 14.75 -0.23
N ASN A 104 -16.01 13.82 -1.04
CA ASN A 104 -15.97 13.87 -2.50
C ASN A 104 -14.58 14.22 -3.05
N SER A 105 -13.53 13.66 -2.45
CA SER A 105 -12.14 14.00 -2.75
C SER A 105 -11.20 12.84 -2.49
N SER A 106 -10.06 12.86 -3.17
CA SER A 106 -8.91 12.00 -2.94
C SER A 106 -7.65 12.65 -3.52
N ASN A 107 -7.23 13.77 -2.94
CA ASN A 107 -6.15 14.60 -3.46
C ASN A 107 -4.92 14.69 -2.54
N VAL A 108 -4.95 14.00 -1.39
CA VAL A 108 -3.84 13.93 -0.44
C VAL A 108 -3.46 12.46 -0.25
N PRO A 109 -2.17 12.08 -0.29
CA PRO A 109 -1.77 10.71 -0.04
C PRO A 109 -2.21 10.23 1.35
N ILE A 110 -2.69 8.99 1.42
CA ILE A 110 -2.94 8.31 2.70
C ILE A 110 -1.84 7.29 2.97
N SER A 111 -1.41 7.20 4.22
CA SER A 111 -0.41 6.23 4.65
C SER A 111 -1.07 4.95 5.17
N PRO A 112 -0.40 3.79 5.02
CA PRO A 112 -0.87 2.54 5.58
C PRO A 112 -0.96 2.61 7.10
N CYS A 113 -1.97 1.98 7.68
CA CYS A 113 -2.13 1.88 9.14
C CYS A 113 -1.02 1.01 9.77
N GLY A 114 -0.89 1.03 11.10
CA GLY A 114 0.15 0.27 11.80
C GLY A 114 0.13 -1.24 11.51
N MET A 115 -1.05 -1.85 11.43
CA MET A 115 -1.19 -3.27 11.08
C MET A 115 -0.72 -3.56 9.65
N CYS A 116 -0.98 -2.65 8.71
CA CYS A 116 -0.54 -2.80 7.33
C CYS A 116 0.99 -2.64 7.21
N ARG A 117 1.58 -1.70 7.96
CA ARG A 117 3.05 -1.54 8.01
C ARG A 117 3.73 -2.79 8.53
N GLN A 118 3.21 -3.39 9.60
CA GLN A 118 3.72 -4.64 10.16
C GLN A 118 3.60 -5.80 9.16
N ALA A 119 2.45 -5.94 8.47
CA ALA A 119 2.25 -6.98 7.47
C ALA A 119 3.18 -6.82 6.26
N MET A 120 3.41 -5.58 5.81
CA MET A 120 4.34 -5.30 4.71
C MET A 120 5.79 -5.54 5.10
N LEU A 121 6.20 -5.19 6.33
CA LEU A 121 7.53 -5.49 6.84
C LEU A 121 7.80 -7.00 6.90
N GLU A 122 6.85 -7.77 7.40
CA GLU A 122 6.92 -9.24 7.43
C GLU A 122 7.08 -9.82 6.02
N TRP A 123 6.36 -9.24 5.05
CA TRP A 123 6.50 -9.64 3.65
C TRP A 123 7.89 -9.37 3.09
N GLU A 124 8.49 -8.19 3.36
CA GLU A 124 9.89 -7.89 2.98
C GLU A 124 10.87 -8.94 3.54
N LYS A 125 10.70 -9.31 4.80
CA LYS A 125 11.54 -10.32 5.44
C LYS A 125 11.36 -11.69 4.79
N ARG A 126 10.11 -12.10 4.55
CA ARG A 126 9.77 -13.38 3.92
C ARG A 126 10.34 -13.50 2.51
N GLN A 127 10.30 -12.46 1.70
CA GLN A 127 10.83 -12.48 0.34
C GLN A 127 12.33 -12.12 0.26
N ASN A 128 12.96 -11.75 1.39
CA ASN A 128 14.34 -11.28 1.49
C ASN A 128 14.68 -10.17 0.46
N LYS A 129 13.75 -9.28 0.23
CA LYS A 129 13.85 -8.18 -0.73
C LYS A 129 12.93 -7.05 -0.31
N THR A 130 13.43 -5.81 -0.35
CA THR A 130 12.60 -4.62 -0.14
C THR A 130 11.69 -4.37 -1.34
N PHE A 131 10.63 -3.60 -1.14
CA PHE A 131 9.78 -3.09 -2.21
C PHE A 131 9.36 -1.65 -1.93
N SER A 132 9.06 -0.93 -3.00
CA SER A 132 8.64 0.45 -2.91
C SER A 132 7.13 0.59 -2.70
N LEU A 133 6.73 1.73 -2.14
CA LEU A 133 5.34 2.08 -1.89
C LEU A 133 5.01 3.42 -2.54
N LEU A 134 3.95 3.45 -3.35
CA LEU A 134 3.35 4.65 -3.91
C LEU A 134 2.05 4.95 -3.16
N LEU A 135 1.91 6.17 -2.69
CA LEU A 135 0.72 6.65 -1.98
C LEU A 135 0.13 7.81 -2.77
N GLY A 136 -1.08 7.66 -3.29
CA GLY A 136 -1.73 8.70 -4.07
C GLY A 136 -3.24 8.55 -4.08
N GLY A 137 -3.96 9.67 -4.12
CA GLY A 137 -5.39 9.68 -4.40
C GLY A 137 -5.69 9.58 -5.90
N HIS A 138 -6.90 9.94 -6.31
CA HIS A 138 -7.24 10.04 -7.74
C HIS A 138 -6.64 11.27 -8.40
N THR A 139 -6.29 12.29 -7.60
CA THR A 139 -5.63 13.53 -8.04
C THR A 139 -4.62 13.98 -6.98
N GLY A 140 -3.91 15.07 -7.25
CA GLY A 140 -3.01 15.71 -6.30
C GLY A 140 -1.63 15.08 -6.20
N ILE A 141 -0.97 15.34 -5.08
CA ILE A 141 0.41 14.90 -4.83
C ILE A 141 0.50 13.40 -4.59
N ILE A 142 1.68 12.84 -4.86
CA ILE A 142 1.97 11.43 -4.69
C ILE A 142 3.25 11.31 -3.87
N TYR A 143 3.27 10.40 -2.90
CA TYR A 143 4.49 10.04 -2.18
C TYR A 143 5.02 8.69 -2.68
N LYS A 144 6.34 8.61 -2.81
CA LYS A 144 7.05 7.35 -3.06
C LYS A 144 8.04 7.08 -1.94
N ILE A 145 7.94 5.91 -1.36
CA ILE A 145 8.86 5.38 -0.34
C ILE A 145 9.55 4.18 -0.97
N ASP A 146 10.88 4.22 -1.10
CA ASP A 146 11.64 3.15 -1.79
C ASP A 146 11.79 1.88 -0.96
N ASN A 147 11.67 2.00 0.37
CA ASN A 147 11.74 0.87 1.30
C ASN A 147 10.60 0.95 2.30
N VAL A 148 9.60 0.08 2.15
CA VAL A 148 8.41 0.09 3.00
C VAL A 148 8.72 -0.20 4.47
N GLY A 149 9.78 -0.96 4.77
CA GLY A 149 10.21 -1.27 6.14
C GLY A 149 10.59 -0.02 6.95
N THR A 150 10.99 1.08 6.30
CA THR A 150 11.32 2.34 6.98
C THR A 150 10.10 3.00 7.63
N LEU A 151 8.88 2.62 7.25
CA LEU A 151 7.63 3.13 7.83
C LEU A 151 7.31 2.56 9.22
N LEU A 152 8.09 1.59 9.71
CA LEU A 152 7.91 0.98 11.02
C LEU A 152 9.24 0.89 11.78
N PRO A 153 9.77 2.02 12.30
CA PRO A 153 10.98 2.04 13.11
C PRO A 153 10.84 1.20 14.37
N LEU A 154 11.93 0.55 14.81
CA LEU A 154 11.99 -0.32 16.00
C LEU A 154 10.89 -1.40 15.97
N SER A 155 10.67 -1.95 14.81
CA SER A 155 9.59 -2.90 14.51
C SER A 155 9.78 -4.24 15.26
N PHE A 156 8.64 -4.87 15.56
CA PHE A 156 8.65 -6.25 16.03
C PHE A 156 8.90 -7.22 14.85
N PHE A 157 9.91 -8.05 14.96
CA PHE A 157 10.10 -9.22 14.11
C PHE A 157 10.92 -10.28 14.85
N GLU A 158 10.63 -11.55 14.62
CA GLU A 158 11.38 -12.67 15.14
C GLU A 158 12.32 -13.21 14.05
N LYS A 159 13.57 -13.50 14.45
CA LYS A 159 14.51 -14.21 13.58
C LYS A 159 14.36 -15.70 13.84
N PHE A 160 13.82 -16.41 12.88
CA PHE A 160 13.78 -17.87 12.87
C PHE A 160 15.04 -18.44 12.20
#